data_9835dc3e081440bc629279a1b24a0658
#
_entry.id   9835dc3e081440bc629279a1b24a0658
#
_cell.length_a   1.000
_cell.length_b   1.000
_cell.length_c   1.000
_cell.angle_alpha   90.00
_cell.angle_beta   90.00
_cell.angle_gamma   90.00
#
_symmetry.space_group_name_H-M   'P 1'
#
loop_
_entity.id
_entity.type
_entity.pdbx_description
1 polymer ?
#
loop_
_entity_poly.entity_id
_entity_poly.type
_entity_poly.pdbx_seq_one_letter_code
_entity_poly.pdbx_strand_id
1 'polypeptide(L)'
;MSIQNEETIWNLVDAKKEAFIELADRVFDTPETLYKEFQSVKEHVSTLEAEGFRITQNVCGMPTAVIGEAGDEGPIIAILGEFDALPGLSQEPGVAEHKPIAEGGDGHGCGHNLLGSAALLAATAVKDWLAETG
;
A
#
# COMPACT_ATOMS: atom_id res chain seq x y z
N MET A 1 2.20 16.68 20.18
CA MET A 1 3.29 16.44 19.22
C MET A 1 4.02 17.76 19.04
N SER A 2 5.34 17.82 19.08
CA SER A 2 6.05 19.08 18.83
C SER A 2 6.09 19.35 17.33
N ILE A 3 6.14 20.61 16.91
CA ILE A 3 6.26 21.02 15.50
C ILE A 3 7.48 20.32 14.84
N GLN A 4 8.56 20.12 15.59
CA GLN A 4 9.78 19.46 15.13
C GLN A 4 9.55 17.97 14.76
N ASN A 5 8.71 17.24 15.50
CA ASN A 5 8.39 15.86 15.18
C ASN A 5 7.49 15.74 13.92
N GLU A 6 6.61 16.72 13.74
CA GLU A 6 5.75 16.78 12.55
C GLU A 6 6.57 16.99 11.28
N GLU A 7 7.51 17.93 11.28
CA GLU A 7 8.41 18.19 10.15
C GLU A 7 9.28 16.97 9.81
N THR A 8 9.78 16.27 10.82
CA THR A 8 10.58 15.04 10.63
C THR A 8 9.75 13.96 9.94
N ILE A 9 8.51 13.72 10.39
CA ILE A 9 7.62 12.72 9.78
C ILE A 9 7.32 13.05 8.33
N TRP A 10 7.02 14.32 8.00
CA TRP A 10 6.79 14.74 6.62
C TRP A 10 8.02 14.55 5.73
N ASN A 11 9.21 14.80 6.25
CA ASN A 11 10.46 14.55 5.50
C ASN A 11 10.68 13.06 5.23
N LEU A 12 10.33 12.16 6.17
CA LEU A 12 10.40 10.71 5.96
C LEU A 12 9.42 10.24 4.87
N VAL A 13 8.20 10.78 4.88
CA VAL A 13 7.20 10.52 3.83
C VAL A 13 7.70 11.01 2.47
N ASP A 14 8.16 12.27 2.38
CA ASP A 14 8.62 12.86 1.12
C ASP A 14 9.84 12.15 0.55
N ALA A 15 10.73 11.64 1.38
CA ALA A 15 11.92 10.90 0.95
C ALA A 15 11.58 9.59 0.22
N LYS A 16 10.42 9.01 0.48
CA LYS A 16 10.00 7.69 -0.05
C LYS A 16 8.82 7.76 -1.02
N LYS A 17 8.16 8.90 -1.14
CA LYS A 17 6.89 9.04 -1.88
C LYS A 17 6.92 8.47 -3.29
N GLU A 18 8.02 8.66 -4.04
CA GLU A 18 8.12 8.19 -5.43
C GLU A 18 8.00 6.67 -5.53
N ALA A 19 8.70 5.93 -4.66
CA ALA A 19 8.63 4.46 -4.65
C ALA A 19 7.20 3.95 -4.34
N PHE A 20 6.47 4.67 -3.50
CA PHE A 20 5.10 4.31 -3.14
C PHE A 20 4.06 4.78 -4.17
N ILE A 21 4.32 5.86 -4.91
CA ILE A 21 3.55 6.22 -6.10
C ILE A 21 3.72 5.13 -7.17
N GLU A 22 4.94 4.70 -7.45
CA GLU A 22 5.20 3.60 -8.39
C GLU A 22 4.54 2.28 -7.96
N LEU A 23 4.48 1.98 -6.66
CA LEU A 23 3.72 0.83 -6.14
C LEU A 23 2.23 0.96 -6.49
N ALA A 24 1.63 2.12 -6.22
CA ALA A 24 0.22 2.38 -6.52
C ALA A 24 -0.08 2.24 -8.02
N ASP A 25 0.83 2.71 -8.88
CA ASP A 25 0.69 2.63 -10.33
C ASP A 25 0.78 1.17 -10.83
N ARG A 26 1.74 0.38 -10.32
CA ARG A 26 1.84 -1.05 -10.67
C ARG A 26 0.61 -1.85 -10.24
N VAL A 27 0.03 -1.54 -9.09
CA VAL A 27 -1.22 -2.15 -8.63
C VAL A 27 -2.40 -1.70 -9.49
N PHE A 28 -2.45 -0.41 -9.87
CA PHE A 28 -3.47 0.12 -10.78
C PHE A 28 -3.46 -0.59 -12.13
N ASP A 29 -2.28 -0.86 -12.69
CA ASP A 29 -2.09 -1.52 -13.99
C ASP A 29 -2.44 -3.03 -13.96
N THR A 30 -2.63 -3.60 -12.78
CA THR A 30 -2.95 -5.02 -12.58
C THR A 30 -4.20 -5.17 -11.72
N PRO A 31 -5.39 -4.75 -12.21
CA PRO A 31 -6.61 -4.77 -11.42
C PRO A 31 -7.06 -6.21 -11.14
N GLU A 32 -6.99 -6.62 -9.89
CA GLU A 32 -7.39 -7.94 -9.40
C GLU A 32 -8.47 -7.80 -8.34
N THR A 33 -9.56 -8.57 -8.47
CA THR A 33 -10.68 -8.51 -7.52
C THR A 33 -10.40 -9.30 -6.24
N LEU A 34 -11.21 -9.05 -5.20
CA LEU A 34 -11.06 -9.62 -3.85
C LEU A 34 -10.77 -11.13 -3.88
N TYR A 35 -9.82 -11.57 -3.04
CA TYR A 35 -9.28 -12.92 -2.92
C TYR A 35 -8.55 -13.46 -4.17
N LYS A 36 -8.28 -12.63 -5.15
CA LYS A 36 -7.54 -12.97 -6.37
C LYS A 36 -6.39 -12.02 -6.64
N GLU A 37 -6.01 -11.19 -5.69
CA GLU A 37 -4.99 -10.13 -5.77
C GLU A 37 -3.57 -10.70 -5.74
N PHE A 38 -3.28 -11.72 -6.59
CA PHE A 38 -2.03 -12.48 -6.53
C PHE A 38 -0.81 -11.69 -7.01
N GLN A 39 -0.95 -10.76 -7.93
CA GLN A 39 0.15 -9.89 -8.34
C GLN A 39 0.24 -8.69 -7.41
N SER A 40 -0.89 -8.07 -7.08
CA SER A 40 -0.96 -6.93 -6.16
C SER A 40 -0.33 -7.25 -4.80
N VAL A 41 -0.59 -8.44 -4.23
CA VAL A 41 0.05 -8.85 -2.97
C VAL A 41 1.56 -9.03 -3.10
N LYS A 42 2.06 -9.50 -4.25
CA LYS A 42 3.52 -9.62 -4.48
C LYS A 42 4.19 -8.27 -4.52
N GLU A 43 3.58 -7.27 -5.16
CA GLU A 43 4.08 -5.90 -5.18
C GLU A 43 4.16 -5.31 -3.76
N HIS A 44 3.11 -5.51 -2.94
CA HIS A 44 3.08 -5.08 -1.55
C HIS A 44 4.12 -5.82 -0.69
N VAL A 45 4.24 -7.14 -0.83
CA VAL A 45 5.25 -7.95 -0.12
C VAL A 45 6.66 -7.49 -0.48
N SER A 46 6.96 -7.32 -1.77
CA SER A 46 8.27 -6.86 -2.22
C SER A 46 8.63 -5.49 -1.64
N THR A 47 7.66 -4.58 -1.59
CA THR A 47 7.86 -3.25 -1.00
C THR A 47 8.07 -3.33 0.51
N LEU A 48 7.27 -4.13 1.24
CA LEU A 48 7.43 -4.35 2.67
C LEU A 48 8.81 -4.96 3.01
N GLU A 49 9.25 -5.95 2.22
CA GLU A 49 10.58 -6.56 2.39
C GLU A 49 11.70 -5.54 2.15
N ALA A 50 11.60 -4.75 1.09
CA ALA A 50 12.58 -3.70 0.80
C ALA A 50 12.65 -2.64 1.90
N GLU A 51 11.54 -2.36 2.56
CA GLU A 51 11.46 -1.46 3.72
C GLU A 51 11.81 -2.12 5.06
N GLY A 52 12.19 -3.40 5.05
CA GLY A 52 12.71 -4.11 6.23
C GLY A 52 11.65 -4.59 7.22
N PHE A 53 10.41 -4.79 6.79
CA PHE A 53 9.38 -5.41 7.61
C PHE A 53 9.54 -6.94 7.66
N ARG A 54 9.18 -7.54 8.79
CA ARG A 54 8.96 -8.99 8.91
C ARG A 54 7.60 -9.33 8.30
N ILE A 55 7.58 -10.30 7.40
CA ILE A 55 6.38 -10.60 6.59
C ILE A 55 5.71 -11.88 7.02
N THR A 56 4.39 -11.82 7.22
CA THR A 56 3.51 -13.00 7.34
C THR A 56 2.52 -12.97 6.19
N GLN A 57 2.61 -13.97 5.32
CA GLN A 57 1.68 -14.15 4.19
C GLN A 57 0.63 -15.21 4.50
N ASN A 58 -0.40 -15.31 3.67
CA ASN A 58 -1.48 -16.30 3.80
C ASN A 58 -2.18 -16.23 5.17
N VAL A 59 -2.41 -15.02 5.65
CA VAL A 59 -2.98 -14.75 6.98
C VAL A 59 -4.38 -15.36 7.07
N CYS A 60 -4.62 -16.17 8.10
CA CYS A 60 -5.88 -16.89 8.32
C CYS A 60 -6.31 -17.76 7.12
N GLY A 61 -5.38 -18.24 6.30
CA GLY A 61 -5.66 -19.03 5.12
C GLY A 61 -6.14 -18.25 3.90
N MET A 62 -6.05 -16.92 3.94
CA MET A 62 -6.32 -16.04 2.79
C MET A 62 -5.02 -15.83 1.99
N PRO A 63 -4.90 -16.36 0.76
CA PRO A 63 -3.63 -16.34 0.00
C PRO A 63 -3.11 -14.94 -0.31
N THR A 64 -4.00 -13.96 -0.38
CA THR A 64 -3.67 -12.57 -0.74
C THR A 64 -3.60 -11.64 0.47
N ALA A 65 -3.80 -12.15 1.69
CA ALA A 65 -3.63 -11.37 2.90
C ALA A 65 -2.17 -11.41 3.40
N VAL A 66 -1.65 -10.24 3.76
CA VAL A 66 -0.28 -10.04 4.25
C VAL A 66 -0.26 -9.15 5.48
N ILE A 67 0.66 -9.44 6.40
CA ILE A 67 1.01 -8.58 7.52
C ILE A 67 2.50 -8.28 7.43
N GLY A 68 2.87 -7.01 7.50
CA GLY A 68 4.23 -6.54 7.72
C GLY A 68 4.37 -6.02 9.15
N GLU A 69 5.39 -6.46 9.87
CA GLU A 69 5.64 -6.08 11.26
C GLU A 69 7.02 -5.46 11.41
N ALA A 70 7.11 -4.42 12.24
CA ALA A 70 8.38 -3.79 12.61
C ALA A 70 8.35 -3.41 14.10
N GLY A 71 9.55 -3.31 14.72
CA GLY A 71 9.69 -3.11 16.16
C GLY A 71 9.53 -4.40 16.97
N ASP A 72 9.89 -4.35 18.24
CA ASP A 72 9.94 -5.52 19.13
C ASP A 72 9.31 -5.25 20.51
N GLU A 73 9.03 -3.98 20.84
CA GLU A 73 8.55 -3.56 22.16
C GLU A 73 7.42 -2.51 22.02
N GLY A 74 6.67 -2.30 23.11
CA GLY A 74 5.63 -1.29 23.21
C GLY A 74 4.25 -1.74 22.75
N PRO A 75 3.29 -0.82 22.64
CA PRO A 75 1.95 -1.12 22.15
C PRO A 75 1.98 -1.41 20.64
N ILE A 76 1.15 -2.37 20.20
CA ILE A 76 0.99 -2.66 18.79
C ILE A 76 0.03 -1.64 18.17
N ILE A 77 0.48 -0.95 17.14
CA ILE A 77 -0.33 -0.05 16.31
C ILE A 77 -0.49 -0.70 14.95
N ALA A 78 -1.72 -0.94 14.52
CA ALA A 78 -2.04 -1.49 13.21
C ALA A 78 -2.48 -0.38 12.25
N ILE A 79 -1.91 -0.38 11.05
CA ILE A 79 -2.32 0.44 9.91
C ILE A 79 -2.87 -0.51 8.87
N LEU A 80 -4.13 -0.30 8.45
CA LEU A 80 -4.83 -1.16 7.49
C LEU A 80 -4.78 -0.52 6.10
N GLY A 81 -4.58 -1.37 5.09
CA GLY A 81 -4.68 -1.00 3.69
C GLY A 81 -5.39 -2.10 2.90
N GLU A 82 -5.96 -1.72 1.78
CA GLU A 82 -6.63 -2.59 0.82
C GLU A 82 -6.03 -2.35 -0.56
N PHE A 83 -6.05 -3.37 -1.43
CA PHE A 83 -5.49 -3.26 -2.78
C PHE A 83 -6.28 -4.05 -3.84
N ASP A 84 -7.50 -4.46 -3.52
CA ASP A 84 -8.41 -5.11 -4.47
C ASP A 84 -9.06 -4.12 -5.43
N ALA A 85 -9.25 -4.55 -6.67
CA ALA A 85 -10.02 -3.85 -7.69
C ALA A 85 -11.49 -4.25 -7.63
N LEU A 86 -12.33 -3.48 -8.29
CA LEU A 86 -13.76 -3.73 -8.39
C LEU A 86 -14.17 -4.12 -9.82
N PRO A 87 -15.13 -5.05 -9.96
CA PRO A 87 -15.65 -5.43 -11.26
C PRO A 87 -16.33 -4.27 -11.99
N GLY A 88 -16.12 -4.18 -13.29
CA GLY A 88 -16.78 -3.19 -14.15
C GLY A 88 -16.23 -1.77 -14.03
N LEU A 89 -15.11 -1.56 -13.33
CA LEU A 89 -14.52 -0.25 -13.13
C LEU A 89 -13.19 -0.04 -13.89
N SER A 90 -13.01 -0.77 -15.00
CA SER A 90 -11.87 -0.56 -15.90
C SER A 90 -11.84 0.88 -16.41
N GLN A 91 -10.69 1.54 -16.34
CA GLN A 91 -10.54 2.94 -16.68
C GLN A 91 -9.11 3.24 -17.11
N GLU A 92 -8.93 4.06 -18.17
CA GLU A 92 -7.62 4.61 -18.52
C GLU A 92 -7.13 5.59 -17.43
N PRO A 93 -5.83 5.56 -17.09
CA PRO A 93 -5.26 6.50 -16.13
C PRO A 93 -5.22 7.92 -16.70
N GLY A 94 -5.37 8.91 -15.83
CA GLY A 94 -5.16 10.33 -16.17
C GLY A 94 -6.25 10.97 -17.01
N VAL A 95 -7.38 10.30 -17.29
CA VAL A 95 -8.52 10.89 -18.03
C VAL A 95 -9.72 11.09 -17.13
N ALA A 96 -10.42 12.21 -17.29
CA ALA A 96 -11.60 12.59 -16.49
C ALA A 96 -12.94 12.10 -17.08
N GLU A 97 -12.93 11.45 -18.21
CA GLU A 97 -14.08 10.88 -18.90
C GLU A 97 -14.16 9.37 -18.71
N HIS A 98 -15.33 8.79 -18.84
CA HIS A 98 -15.51 7.33 -18.83
C HIS A 98 -14.82 6.72 -20.05
N LYS A 99 -13.70 6.04 -19.84
CA LYS A 99 -12.88 5.44 -20.90
C LYS A 99 -12.27 4.13 -20.43
N PRO A 100 -13.04 3.04 -20.44
CA PRO A 100 -12.54 1.75 -19.99
C PRO A 100 -11.44 1.21 -20.92
N ILE A 101 -10.37 0.65 -20.34
CA ILE A 101 -9.36 -0.11 -21.09
C ILE A 101 -9.99 -1.40 -21.65
N ALA A 102 -10.83 -2.05 -20.83
CA ALA A 102 -11.58 -3.24 -21.22
C ALA A 102 -13.05 -3.04 -20.82
N GLU A 103 -13.97 -3.16 -21.77
CA GLU A 103 -15.41 -3.01 -21.49
C GLU A 103 -15.87 -4.05 -20.48
N GLY A 104 -16.48 -3.59 -19.36
CA GLY A 104 -16.90 -4.43 -18.25
C GLY A 104 -15.75 -5.06 -17.45
N GLY A 105 -14.50 -4.69 -17.71
CA GLY A 105 -13.32 -5.19 -17.00
C GLY A 105 -13.17 -4.60 -15.61
N ASP A 106 -12.30 -5.22 -14.81
CA ASP A 106 -11.99 -4.79 -13.45
C ASP A 106 -11.15 -3.50 -13.44
N GLY A 107 -11.23 -2.73 -12.35
CA GLY A 107 -10.44 -1.51 -12.21
C GLY A 107 -10.48 -0.91 -10.81
N HIS A 108 -9.58 0.03 -10.55
CA HIS A 108 -9.40 0.69 -9.25
C HIS A 108 -10.26 1.96 -9.07
N GLY A 109 -11.54 1.89 -9.45
CA GLY A 109 -12.47 3.01 -9.30
C GLY A 109 -12.77 3.43 -7.86
N CYS A 110 -12.45 2.58 -6.86
CA CYS A 110 -12.50 2.90 -5.44
C CYS A 110 -11.17 3.47 -4.90
N GLY A 111 -10.06 3.29 -5.63
CA GLY A 111 -8.76 3.81 -5.23
C GLY A 111 -8.00 2.95 -4.22
N HIS A 112 -8.29 1.65 -4.12
CA HIS A 112 -7.58 0.74 -3.19
C HIS A 112 -6.10 0.58 -3.53
N ASN A 113 -5.70 0.74 -4.79
CA ASN A 113 -4.29 0.84 -5.18
C ASN A 113 -3.55 1.98 -4.45
N LEU A 114 -4.22 3.13 -4.27
CA LEU A 114 -3.70 4.27 -3.52
C LEU A 114 -3.77 4.02 -2.01
N LEU A 115 -4.87 3.45 -1.53
CA LEU A 115 -5.08 3.18 -0.10
C LEU A 115 -4.03 2.20 0.44
N GLY A 116 -3.78 1.09 -0.26
CA GLY A 116 -2.77 0.11 0.13
C GLY A 116 -1.37 0.71 0.16
N SER A 117 -0.99 1.43 -0.90
CA SER A 117 0.31 2.11 -0.98
C SER A 117 0.49 3.17 0.10
N ALA A 118 -0.52 4.02 0.34
CA ALA A 118 -0.48 5.05 1.37
C ALA A 118 -0.38 4.46 2.79
N ALA A 119 -1.08 3.36 3.06
CA ALA A 119 -0.99 2.64 4.33
C ALA A 119 0.42 2.11 4.59
N LEU A 120 1.07 1.53 3.57
CA LEU A 120 2.46 1.07 3.66
C LEU A 120 3.43 2.24 3.88
N LEU A 121 3.28 3.33 3.14
CA LEU A 121 4.11 4.53 3.32
C LEU A 121 3.98 5.10 4.74
N ALA A 122 2.76 5.18 5.26
CA ALA A 122 2.52 5.63 6.63
C ALA A 122 3.19 4.70 7.66
N ALA A 123 3.06 3.38 7.50
CA ALA A 123 3.71 2.40 8.36
C ALA A 123 5.25 2.51 8.29
N THR A 124 5.79 2.71 7.10
CA THR A 124 7.23 2.89 6.87
C THR A 124 7.75 4.16 7.55
N ALA A 125 7.06 5.28 7.40
CA ALA A 125 7.43 6.54 8.06
C ALA A 125 7.40 6.43 9.59
N VAL A 126 6.39 5.74 10.15
CA VAL A 126 6.33 5.48 11.60
C VAL A 126 7.49 4.59 12.04
N LYS A 127 7.78 3.51 11.31
CA LYS A 127 8.91 2.61 11.61
C LYS A 127 10.24 3.36 11.61
N ASP A 128 10.49 4.17 10.58
CA ASP A 128 11.73 4.92 10.45
C ASP A 128 11.85 6.00 11.55
N TRP A 129 10.76 6.70 11.85
CA TRP A 129 10.73 7.67 12.94
C TRP A 129 11.01 7.02 14.31
N LEU A 130 10.46 5.85 14.59
CA LEU A 130 10.74 5.09 15.81
C LEU A 130 12.20 4.63 15.88
N ALA A 131 12.80 4.25 14.77
CA ALA A 131 14.21 3.87 14.71
C ALA A 131 15.16 5.05 15.03
N GLU A 132 14.75 6.28 14.70
CA GLU A 132 15.54 7.50 14.97
C GLU A 132 15.36 8.04 16.40
N THR A 133 14.19 7.81 16.99
CA THR A 133 13.81 8.47 18.27
C THR A 133 13.75 7.53 19.48
N GLY A 134 13.70 6.24 19.28
CA GLY A 134 13.65 5.20 20.34
C GLY A 134 12.24 4.89 20.76
#